data_cc3afeb33252fc7ba875a244ad9b99bf
#
_entry.id   cc3afeb33252fc7ba875a244ad9b99bf
#
_cell.length_a   1.000
_cell.length_b   1.000
_cell.length_c   1.000
_cell.angle_alpha   90.00
_cell.angle_beta   90.00
_cell.angle_gamma   90.00
#
_symmetry.space_group_name_H-M   'P 1'
#
loop_
_entity.id
_entity.type
_entity.pdbx_description
1 polymer ?
#
loop_
_entity_poly.entity_id
_entity_poly.type
_entity_poly.pdbx_seq_one_letter_code
_entity_poly.pdbx_strand_id
1 'polypeptide(L)'
;MPVYRIADLDILINPIYENTIKRLFPYITNSENYDFEISLTEDEKNSLDENGFSTQTTPVSEDSIILQKLCCTILESYNGFFFHSSSVMVDGNAYVFSAPSGTGKSTHTALWRKYFSDKAVMINDDKPIIRKHNGSFYIYGTPWMGKSNIGNNIKAPVKAIYFLEQSKENSATKVSTGSVFREILEATVVPQNKATMHTLLSTLDEFFSATQVFRLKCNMDIEAVKTAYNAVND
;
A
#
# COMPACT_ATOMS: atom_id res chain seq x y z
N MET A 1 23.68 10.17 -7.18
CA MET A 1 22.38 9.52 -7.42
C MET A 1 21.46 9.88 -6.28
N PRO A 2 20.18 10.15 -6.53
CA PRO A 2 19.26 10.56 -5.48
C PRO A 2 18.92 9.41 -4.54
N VAL A 3 18.78 9.72 -3.24
CA VAL A 3 18.29 8.81 -2.21
C VAL A 3 16.86 9.19 -1.88
N TYR A 4 16.00 8.19 -1.79
CA TYR A 4 14.56 8.37 -1.51
C TYR A 4 14.21 7.70 -0.19
N ARG A 5 13.44 8.38 0.66
CA ARG A 5 12.94 7.81 1.90
C ARG A 5 11.54 7.25 1.71
N ILE A 6 11.43 5.92 1.68
CA ILE A 6 10.18 5.17 1.50
C ILE A 6 10.08 4.14 2.63
N ALA A 7 8.98 4.13 3.37
CA ALA A 7 8.73 3.21 4.48
C ALA A 7 9.84 3.22 5.58
N ASP A 8 10.35 4.40 5.93
CA ASP A 8 11.50 4.63 6.84
C ASP A 8 12.80 3.97 6.37
N LEU A 9 12.94 3.72 5.07
CA LEU A 9 14.17 3.21 4.46
C LEU A 9 14.73 4.25 3.51
N ASP A 10 16.02 4.47 3.56
CA ASP A 10 16.76 5.29 2.60
C ASP A 10 17.21 4.40 1.46
N ILE A 11 16.72 4.67 0.26
CA ILE A 11 16.88 3.81 -0.90
C ILE A 11 17.54 4.60 -2.01
N LEU A 12 18.67 4.11 -2.50
CA LEU A 12 19.32 4.65 -3.67
C LEU A 12 18.59 4.14 -4.91
N ILE A 13 17.93 5.04 -5.64
CA ILE A 13 17.23 4.70 -6.89
C ILE A 13 17.73 5.64 -7.98
N ASN A 14 18.04 5.09 -9.15
CA ASN A 14 18.46 5.87 -10.31
C ASN A 14 17.40 5.77 -11.43
N PRO A 15 16.26 6.49 -11.32
CA PRO A 15 15.23 6.46 -12.34
C PRO A 15 15.72 7.19 -13.61
N ILE A 16 15.34 6.67 -14.77
CA ILE A 16 15.76 7.15 -16.09
C ILE A 16 14.66 8.02 -16.70
N TYR A 17 13.39 7.64 -16.52
CA TYR A 17 12.26 8.25 -17.21
C TYR A 17 11.58 9.33 -16.36
N GLU A 18 11.17 10.41 -17.03
CA GLU A 18 10.61 11.61 -16.39
C GLU A 18 9.39 11.33 -15.52
N ASN A 19 8.53 10.38 -15.93
CA ASN A 19 7.33 10.00 -15.16
C ASN A 19 7.71 9.37 -13.82
N THR A 20 8.70 8.48 -13.81
CA THR A 20 9.22 7.84 -12.59
C THR A 20 9.92 8.85 -11.70
N ILE A 21 10.74 9.74 -12.29
CA ILE A 21 11.42 10.81 -11.55
C ILE A 21 10.39 11.71 -10.86
N LYS A 22 9.35 12.17 -11.57
CA LYS A 22 8.29 13.00 -10.99
C LYS A 22 7.54 12.31 -9.85
N ARG A 23 7.28 11.01 -9.99
CA ARG A 23 6.59 10.21 -8.98
C ARG A 23 7.41 10.05 -7.71
N LEU A 24 8.71 9.81 -7.84
CA LEU A 24 9.63 9.62 -6.73
C LEU A 24 10.04 10.94 -6.07
N PHE A 25 9.96 12.06 -6.78
CA PHE A 25 10.45 13.36 -6.32
C PHE A 25 10.00 13.75 -4.89
N PRO A 26 8.73 13.58 -4.47
CA PRO A 26 8.29 13.93 -3.12
C PRO A 26 8.95 13.11 -2.00
N TYR A 27 9.68 12.05 -2.36
CA TYR A 27 10.33 11.13 -1.43
C TYR A 27 11.85 11.34 -1.35
N ILE A 28 12.40 12.30 -2.08
CA ILE A 28 13.85 12.63 -2.03
C ILE A 28 14.26 13.02 -0.61
N THR A 29 15.40 12.51 -0.18
CA THR A 29 16.06 12.87 1.08
C THR A 29 17.47 13.38 0.83
N ASN A 30 18.01 14.16 1.78
CA ASN A 30 19.40 14.60 1.77
C ASN A 30 20.35 13.61 2.47
N SER A 31 19.91 12.37 2.70
CA SER A 31 20.75 11.34 3.31
C SER A 31 21.93 11.01 2.38
N GLU A 32 23.13 10.94 2.96
CA GLU A 32 24.34 10.48 2.26
C GLU A 32 24.47 8.94 2.32
N ASN A 33 23.76 8.29 3.23
CA ASN A 33 23.73 6.86 3.40
C ASN A 33 22.41 6.29 2.88
N TYR A 34 22.44 5.02 2.49
CA TYR A 34 21.24 4.29 2.08
C TYR A 34 21.26 2.86 2.62
N ASP A 35 20.08 2.30 2.82
CA ASP A 35 19.88 0.94 3.30
C ASP A 35 20.14 -0.09 2.19
N PHE A 36 19.72 0.22 0.97
CA PHE A 36 19.93 -0.59 -0.24
C PHE A 36 19.74 0.22 -1.52
N GLU A 37 20.14 -0.39 -2.64
CA GLU A 37 20.05 0.18 -3.98
C GLU A 37 19.04 -0.59 -4.85
N ILE A 38 18.29 0.16 -5.67
CA ILE A 38 17.48 -0.38 -6.77
C ILE A 38 17.96 0.24 -8.08
N SER A 39 18.42 -0.61 -8.97
CA SER A 39 18.84 -0.27 -10.33
C SER A 39 18.21 -1.21 -11.34
N LEU A 40 17.96 -0.73 -12.57
CA LEU A 40 17.58 -1.57 -13.70
C LEU A 40 18.81 -2.26 -14.29
N THR A 41 18.67 -3.53 -14.62
CA THR A 41 19.67 -4.24 -15.42
C THR A 41 19.68 -3.72 -16.86
N GLU A 42 20.75 -4.01 -17.62
CA GLU A 42 20.80 -3.60 -19.03
C GLU A 42 19.69 -4.26 -19.86
N ASP A 43 19.32 -5.51 -19.58
CA ASP A 43 18.21 -6.20 -20.26
C ASP A 43 16.87 -5.52 -19.96
N GLU A 44 16.62 -5.12 -18.70
CA GLU A 44 15.41 -4.37 -18.32
C GLU A 44 15.36 -3.01 -19.02
N LYS A 45 16.47 -2.27 -19.08
CA LYS A 45 16.55 -0.98 -19.80
C LYS A 45 16.28 -1.16 -21.29
N ASN A 46 16.90 -2.18 -21.91
CA ASN A 46 16.73 -2.47 -23.34
C ASN A 46 15.31 -2.96 -23.69
N SER A 47 14.54 -3.42 -22.71
CA SER A 47 13.16 -3.84 -22.90
C SER A 47 12.16 -2.68 -22.93
N LEU A 48 12.58 -1.48 -22.55
CA LEU A 48 11.75 -0.28 -22.46
C LEU A 48 11.94 0.62 -23.70
N ASP A 49 10.85 1.26 -24.16
CA ASP A 49 10.89 2.27 -25.22
C ASP A 49 11.37 3.63 -24.68
N GLU A 50 11.38 4.65 -25.55
CA GLU A 50 11.77 6.02 -25.21
C GLU A 50 10.91 6.69 -24.13
N ASN A 51 9.71 6.14 -23.85
CA ASN A 51 8.78 6.63 -22.83
C ASN A 51 8.84 5.78 -21.54
N GLY A 52 9.70 4.76 -21.48
CA GLY A 52 9.86 3.88 -20.33
C GLY A 52 8.80 2.77 -20.22
N PHE A 53 8.20 2.37 -21.34
CA PHE A 53 7.25 1.26 -21.41
C PHE A 53 7.82 0.09 -22.20
N SER A 54 7.44 -1.13 -21.80
CA SER A 54 7.86 -2.33 -22.51
C SER A 54 7.27 -2.39 -23.92
N THR A 55 8.10 -2.79 -24.86
CA THR A 55 7.70 -3.11 -26.25
C THR A 55 7.09 -4.51 -26.38
N GLN A 56 6.98 -5.26 -25.29
CA GLN A 56 6.43 -6.61 -25.24
C GLN A 56 4.91 -6.62 -25.09
N THR A 57 4.30 -7.80 -25.29
CA THR A 57 2.84 -8.04 -25.24
C THR A 57 2.21 -7.68 -23.88
N THR A 58 2.96 -7.73 -22.80
CA THR A 58 2.53 -7.28 -21.48
C THR A 58 3.23 -5.96 -21.16
N PRO A 59 2.53 -4.84 -21.08
CA PRO A 59 3.17 -3.54 -20.82
C PRO A 59 3.79 -3.53 -19.42
N VAL A 60 5.10 -3.47 -19.38
CA VAL A 60 5.90 -3.25 -18.17
C VAL A 60 6.48 -1.85 -18.27
N SER A 61 6.50 -1.09 -17.20
CA SER A 61 7.13 0.22 -17.13
C SER A 61 8.32 0.21 -16.15
N GLU A 62 9.23 1.17 -16.29
CA GLU A 62 10.31 1.38 -15.32
C GLU A 62 9.77 1.41 -13.89
N ASP A 63 8.68 2.14 -13.70
CA ASP A 63 7.98 2.32 -12.44
C ASP A 63 7.49 0.98 -11.84
N SER A 64 6.99 0.06 -12.70
CA SER A 64 6.58 -1.28 -12.26
C SER A 64 7.76 -2.20 -11.97
N ILE A 65 8.88 -2.05 -12.67
CA ILE A 65 10.12 -2.79 -12.39
C ILE A 65 10.68 -2.36 -11.02
N ILE A 66 10.76 -1.06 -10.77
CA ILE A 66 11.22 -0.52 -9.48
C ILE A 66 10.31 -1.00 -8.35
N LEU A 67 8.98 -0.92 -8.53
CA LEU A 67 8.02 -1.43 -7.56
C LEU A 67 8.23 -2.90 -7.24
N GLN A 68 8.42 -3.74 -8.26
CA GLN A 68 8.62 -5.18 -8.07
C GLN A 68 9.92 -5.49 -7.31
N LYS A 69 11.02 -4.83 -7.66
CA LYS A 69 12.31 -4.97 -6.96
C LYS A 69 12.20 -4.51 -5.50
N LEU A 70 11.56 -3.37 -5.28
CA LEU A 70 11.30 -2.84 -3.96
C LEU A 70 10.45 -3.81 -3.12
N CYS A 71 9.41 -4.40 -3.71
CA CYS A 71 8.56 -5.40 -3.06
C CYS A 71 9.37 -6.60 -2.57
N CYS A 72 10.22 -7.17 -3.41
CA CYS A 72 11.06 -8.31 -3.05
C CYS A 72 12.04 -7.94 -1.93
N THR A 73 12.75 -6.82 -2.05
CA THR A 73 13.76 -6.39 -1.07
C THR A 73 13.12 -6.09 0.30
N ILE A 74 11.99 -5.39 0.31
CA ILE A 74 11.28 -5.05 1.56
C ILE A 74 10.77 -6.31 2.24
N LEU A 75 10.23 -7.25 1.48
CA LEU A 75 9.74 -8.51 2.04
C LEU A 75 10.86 -9.37 2.61
N GLU A 76 11.97 -9.52 1.89
CA GLU A 76 13.07 -10.40 2.27
C GLU A 76 13.90 -9.84 3.43
N SER A 77 14.09 -8.52 3.50
CA SER A 77 15.07 -7.92 4.41
C SER A 77 14.48 -6.98 5.45
N TYR A 78 13.23 -6.52 5.28
CA TYR A 78 12.67 -5.46 6.12
C TYR A 78 11.29 -5.77 6.69
N ASN A 79 10.85 -7.03 6.64
CA ASN A 79 9.59 -7.50 7.24
C ASN A 79 8.36 -6.67 6.79
N GLY A 80 8.21 -6.45 5.50
CA GLY A 80 7.12 -5.65 4.94
C GLY A 80 6.61 -6.19 3.61
N PHE A 81 5.44 -5.72 3.21
CA PHE A 81 4.80 -6.09 1.96
C PHE A 81 3.94 -4.95 1.43
N PHE A 82 3.71 -4.93 0.11
CA PHE A 82 2.77 -4.01 -0.52
C PHE A 82 1.35 -4.57 -0.47
N PHE A 83 0.40 -3.73 -0.11
CA PHE A 83 -1.00 -4.13 0.04
C PHE A 83 -1.93 -3.18 -0.72
N HIS A 84 -2.59 -3.67 -1.77
CA HIS A 84 -3.50 -2.89 -2.60
C HIS A 84 -4.71 -2.43 -1.81
N SER A 85 -4.65 -1.21 -1.32
CA SER A 85 -5.66 -0.63 -0.44
C SER A 85 -5.69 0.90 -0.55
N SER A 86 -6.77 1.49 -0.08
CA SER A 86 -6.85 2.92 0.24
C SER A 86 -6.76 3.08 1.75
N SER A 87 -5.90 3.95 2.24
CA SER A 87 -5.60 4.07 3.66
C SER A 87 -5.60 5.52 4.14
N VAL A 88 -6.28 5.73 5.26
CA VAL A 88 -6.42 7.04 5.91
C VAL A 88 -6.01 6.94 7.37
N MET A 89 -5.34 7.97 7.86
CA MET A 89 -5.00 8.13 9.28
C MET A 89 -6.04 9.04 9.93
N VAL A 90 -6.58 8.61 11.08
CA VAL A 90 -7.43 9.41 11.96
C VAL A 90 -6.94 9.23 13.39
N ASP A 91 -6.75 10.34 14.11
CA ASP A 91 -6.25 10.36 15.48
C ASP A 91 -4.99 9.49 15.70
N GLY A 92 -4.06 9.54 14.73
CA GLY A 92 -2.78 8.82 14.76
C GLY A 92 -2.84 7.32 14.42
N ASN A 93 -4.01 6.76 14.09
CA ASN A 93 -4.20 5.37 13.74
C ASN A 93 -4.62 5.22 12.27
N ALA A 94 -4.14 4.19 11.60
CA ALA A 94 -4.49 3.90 10.21
C ALA A 94 -5.68 2.95 10.09
N TYR A 95 -6.62 3.34 9.23
CA TYR A 95 -7.76 2.55 8.79
C TYR A 95 -7.55 2.19 7.32
N VAL A 96 -7.53 0.90 7.02
CA VAL A 96 -7.10 0.36 5.73
C VAL A 96 -8.27 -0.31 5.03
N PHE A 97 -8.56 0.08 3.79
CA PHE A 97 -9.71 -0.40 3.03
C PHE A 97 -9.23 -1.13 1.77
N SER A 98 -9.53 -2.42 1.69
CA SER A 98 -9.21 -3.26 0.54
C SER A 98 -10.47 -3.80 -0.12
N ALA A 99 -10.42 -3.92 -1.44
CA ALA A 99 -11.45 -4.53 -2.28
C ALA A 99 -10.94 -4.65 -3.72
N PRO A 100 -11.61 -5.39 -4.60
CA PRO A 100 -11.36 -5.36 -6.04
C PRO A 100 -11.40 -3.94 -6.61
N SER A 101 -10.74 -3.73 -7.76
CA SER A 101 -10.76 -2.43 -8.43
C SER A 101 -12.22 -2.03 -8.77
N GLY A 102 -12.55 -0.74 -8.58
CA GLY A 102 -13.91 -0.22 -8.85
C GLY A 102 -14.95 -0.45 -7.74
N THR A 103 -14.63 -1.18 -6.67
CA THR A 103 -15.59 -1.42 -5.55
C THR A 103 -15.88 -0.15 -4.74
N GLY A 104 -14.98 0.85 -4.74
CA GLY A 104 -15.22 2.12 -4.03
C GLY A 104 -14.26 2.43 -2.89
N LYS A 105 -13.07 1.82 -2.83
CA LYS A 105 -12.04 2.14 -1.81
C LYS A 105 -11.77 3.63 -1.68
N SER A 106 -11.39 4.29 -2.78
CA SER A 106 -11.09 5.72 -2.81
C SER A 106 -12.31 6.60 -2.49
N THR A 107 -13.52 6.15 -2.88
CA THR A 107 -14.77 6.81 -2.51
C THR A 107 -14.98 6.73 -1.01
N HIS A 108 -14.77 5.58 -0.40
CA HIS A 108 -14.94 5.39 1.04
C HIS A 108 -13.95 6.25 1.84
N THR A 109 -12.65 6.27 1.47
CA THR A 109 -11.68 7.15 2.13
C THR A 109 -11.93 8.64 1.88
N ALA A 110 -12.57 9.01 0.76
CA ALA A 110 -13.03 10.38 0.55
C ALA A 110 -14.17 10.75 1.53
N LEU A 111 -15.07 9.81 1.86
CA LEU A 111 -16.09 10.02 2.91
C LEU A 111 -15.43 10.18 4.30
N TRP A 112 -14.38 9.43 4.61
CA TRP A 112 -13.61 9.61 5.85
C TRP A 112 -13.02 11.01 5.95
N ARG A 113 -12.36 11.50 4.88
CA ARG A 113 -11.81 12.87 4.84
C ARG A 113 -12.91 13.93 4.97
N LYS A 114 -14.09 13.68 4.39
CA LYS A 114 -15.23 14.58 4.54
C LYS A 114 -15.77 14.60 5.97
N TYR A 115 -15.85 13.45 6.62
CA TYR A 115 -16.43 13.31 7.97
C TYR A 115 -15.49 13.85 9.06
N PHE A 116 -14.20 13.47 9.01
CA PHE A 116 -13.23 13.84 10.03
C PHE A 116 -12.48 15.15 9.72
N SER A 117 -12.68 15.73 8.54
CA SER A 117 -12.01 16.95 8.09
C SER A 117 -10.50 16.93 8.33
N ASP A 118 -9.93 17.92 8.98
CA ASP A 118 -8.49 18.07 9.23
C ASP A 118 -7.86 16.95 10.07
N LYS A 119 -8.69 16.13 10.75
CA LYS A 119 -8.22 14.97 11.50
C LYS A 119 -7.93 13.75 10.62
N ALA A 120 -8.45 13.74 9.39
CA ALA A 120 -8.25 12.63 8.44
C ALA A 120 -7.17 12.97 7.42
N VAL A 121 -6.05 12.26 7.48
CA VAL A 121 -4.94 12.43 6.55
C VAL A 121 -4.77 11.17 5.70
N MET A 122 -4.82 11.33 4.36
CA MET A 122 -4.53 10.18 3.46
C MET A 122 -3.10 9.71 3.64
N ILE A 123 -2.95 8.40 3.79
CA ILE A 123 -1.63 7.75 3.77
C ILE A 123 -1.31 7.38 2.31
N ASN A 124 -2.18 6.58 1.67
CA ASN A 124 -1.99 6.16 0.29
C ASN A 124 -3.30 5.64 -0.32
N ASP A 125 -3.52 5.83 -1.62
CA ASP A 125 -4.77 5.41 -2.29
C ASP A 125 -4.59 4.21 -3.25
N ASP A 126 -3.46 3.52 -3.28
CA ASP A 126 -3.29 2.34 -4.15
C ASP A 126 -2.36 1.27 -3.56
N LYS A 127 -1.09 1.59 -3.34
CA LYS A 127 -0.07 0.61 -2.96
C LYS A 127 0.77 1.06 -1.76
N PRO A 128 0.18 1.22 -0.57
CA PRO A 128 0.96 1.43 0.65
C PRO A 128 1.83 0.21 0.95
N ILE A 129 2.86 0.43 1.76
CA ILE A 129 3.66 -0.65 2.36
C ILE A 129 3.17 -0.86 3.79
N ILE A 130 2.93 -2.10 4.16
CA ILE A 130 2.77 -2.51 5.56
C ILE A 130 4.09 -3.14 6.00
N ARG A 131 4.66 -2.64 7.10
CA ARG A 131 5.96 -3.09 7.60
C ARG A 131 5.98 -3.20 9.11
N LYS A 132 6.59 -4.27 9.63
CA LYS A 132 6.85 -4.43 11.05
C LYS A 132 8.09 -3.60 11.45
N HIS A 133 7.91 -2.72 12.42
CA HIS A 133 8.97 -1.91 12.98
C HIS A 133 8.82 -1.83 14.50
N ASN A 134 9.89 -2.12 15.25
CA ASN A 134 9.88 -2.13 16.73
C ASN A 134 8.72 -2.94 17.34
N GLY A 135 8.42 -4.10 16.78
CA GLY A 135 7.39 -5.02 17.29
C GLY A 135 5.95 -4.71 16.86
N SER A 136 5.69 -3.59 16.18
CA SER A 136 4.37 -3.16 15.73
C SER A 136 4.32 -3.02 14.21
N PHE A 137 3.13 -3.21 13.63
CA PHE A 137 2.92 -3.00 12.21
C PHE A 137 2.43 -1.57 11.90
N TYR A 138 3.14 -0.93 10.98
CA TYR A 138 2.81 0.38 10.46
C TYR A 138 2.48 0.29 8.97
N ILE A 139 1.55 1.12 8.52
CA ILE A 139 1.32 1.34 7.09
C ILE A 139 1.97 2.67 6.68
N TYR A 140 2.62 2.65 5.53
CA TYR A 140 3.42 3.75 4.99
C TYR A 140 2.88 4.20 3.65
N GLY A 141 2.83 5.51 3.44
CA GLY A 141 2.61 6.07 2.13
C GLY A 141 3.78 5.81 1.19
N THR A 142 3.48 5.59 -0.07
CA THR A 142 4.44 5.28 -1.12
C THR A 142 4.23 6.15 -2.34
N PRO A 143 5.19 6.24 -3.28
CA PRO A 143 5.01 6.94 -4.55
C PRO A 143 3.85 6.40 -5.41
N TRP A 144 3.41 5.16 -5.19
CA TRP A 144 2.36 4.50 -5.98
C TRP A 144 0.97 4.77 -5.39
N MET A 145 0.35 5.87 -5.81
CA MET A 145 -0.92 6.39 -5.28
C MET A 145 -2.11 6.15 -6.23
N GLY A 146 -1.90 5.34 -7.27
CA GLY A 146 -2.94 5.05 -8.27
C GLY A 146 -3.36 6.26 -9.09
N LYS A 147 -4.57 6.20 -9.66
CA LYS A 147 -5.10 7.25 -10.54
C LYS A 147 -5.47 8.55 -9.82
N SER A 148 -5.82 8.45 -8.54
CA SER A 148 -6.19 9.61 -7.72
C SER A 148 -4.99 10.50 -7.41
N ASN A 149 -3.79 9.91 -7.39
CA ASN A 149 -2.52 10.54 -6.97
C ASN A 149 -2.65 11.21 -5.59
N ILE A 150 -3.39 10.58 -4.66
CA ILE A 150 -3.64 11.10 -3.32
C ILE A 150 -2.91 10.23 -2.30
N GLY A 151 -2.00 10.83 -1.56
CA GLY A 151 -1.24 10.20 -0.50
C GLY A 151 -0.18 11.13 0.06
N ASN A 152 0.48 10.70 1.12
CA ASN A 152 1.54 11.45 1.78
C ASN A 152 2.65 10.51 2.22
N ASN A 153 3.88 10.98 2.28
CA ASN A 153 5.00 10.22 2.84
C ASN A 153 4.95 10.25 4.37
N ILE A 154 3.95 9.58 4.92
CA ILE A 154 3.70 9.45 6.36
C ILE A 154 3.47 7.98 6.73
N LYS A 155 3.49 7.68 8.03
CA LYS A 155 3.13 6.37 8.58
C LYS A 155 2.16 6.48 9.73
N ALA A 156 1.41 5.40 9.97
CA ALA A 156 0.62 5.23 11.17
C ALA A 156 0.53 3.74 11.56
N PRO A 157 0.38 3.40 12.85
CA PRO A 157 0.09 2.03 13.26
C PRO A 157 -1.26 1.59 12.67
N VAL A 158 -1.32 0.34 12.19
CA VAL A 158 -2.55 -0.21 11.60
C VAL A 158 -3.54 -0.55 12.72
N LYS A 159 -4.66 0.14 12.76
CA LYS A 159 -5.74 -0.09 13.71
C LYS A 159 -6.66 -1.23 13.27
N ALA A 160 -7.08 -1.20 12.00
CA ALA A 160 -7.95 -2.21 11.41
C ALA A 160 -7.86 -2.25 9.88
N ILE A 161 -8.20 -3.42 9.33
CA ILE A 161 -8.40 -3.64 7.89
C ILE A 161 -9.86 -3.96 7.61
N TYR A 162 -10.40 -3.33 6.58
CA TYR A 162 -11.75 -3.52 6.09
C TYR A 162 -11.74 -4.06 4.67
N PHE A 163 -12.36 -5.21 4.45
CA PHE A 163 -12.70 -5.69 3.12
C PHE A 163 -14.08 -5.17 2.74
N LEU A 164 -14.12 -4.26 1.75
CA LEU A 164 -15.34 -3.57 1.34
C LEU A 164 -16.22 -4.46 0.47
N GLU A 165 -17.52 -4.39 0.72
CA GLU A 165 -18.58 -4.95 -0.09
C GLU A 165 -19.67 -3.89 -0.31
N GLN A 166 -20.07 -3.65 -1.58
CA GLN A 166 -21.15 -2.71 -1.88
C GLN A 166 -22.48 -3.24 -1.35
N SER A 167 -23.21 -2.41 -0.61
CA SER A 167 -24.50 -2.76 -0.03
C SER A 167 -25.38 -1.51 0.11
N LYS A 168 -26.69 -1.71 0.19
CA LYS A 168 -27.63 -0.63 0.52
C LYS A 168 -27.58 -0.29 2.00
N GLU A 169 -27.29 -1.27 2.86
CA GLU A 169 -27.20 -1.14 4.31
C GLU A 169 -25.75 -1.18 4.77
N ASN A 170 -25.41 -0.39 5.77
CA ASN A 170 -24.08 -0.32 6.34
C ASN A 170 -23.97 -1.29 7.52
N SER A 171 -22.96 -2.15 7.49
CA SER A 171 -22.62 -3.03 8.60
C SER A 171 -21.14 -3.40 8.57
N ALA A 172 -20.50 -3.47 9.73
CA ALA A 172 -19.14 -3.92 9.90
C ALA A 172 -19.12 -5.14 10.80
N THR A 173 -18.64 -6.26 10.29
CA THR A 173 -18.58 -7.53 11.02
C THR A 173 -17.14 -7.99 11.12
N LYS A 174 -16.67 -8.23 12.34
CA LYS A 174 -15.34 -8.80 12.57
C LYS A 174 -15.29 -10.20 11.97
N VAL A 175 -14.24 -10.50 11.21
CA VAL A 175 -14.09 -11.77 10.51
C VAL A 175 -12.74 -12.42 10.82
N SER A 176 -12.67 -13.75 10.66
CA SER A 176 -11.40 -14.46 10.75
C SER A 176 -10.57 -14.26 9.47
N THR A 177 -9.25 -14.24 9.62
CA THR A 177 -8.31 -14.17 8.49
C THR A 177 -8.58 -15.24 7.43
N GLY A 178 -8.88 -16.46 7.87
CA GLY A 178 -9.19 -17.58 6.96
C GLY A 178 -10.40 -17.32 6.06
N SER A 179 -11.40 -16.57 6.52
CA SER A 179 -12.61 -16.27 5.74
C SER A 179 -12.39 -15.19 4.64
N VAL A 180 -11.28 -14.49 4.69
CA VAL A 180 -10.90 -13.42 3.72
C VAL A 180 -9.51 -13.67 3.12
N PHE A 181 -9.00 -14.89 3.24
CA PHE A 181 -7.63 -15.23 2.81
C PHE A 181 -7.40 -15.01 1.32
N ARG A 182 -8.39 -15.30 0.50
CA ARG A 182 -8.33 -15.06 -0.94
C ARG A 182 -8.18 -13.57 -1.24
N GLU A 183 -8.99 -12.73 -0.62
CA GLU A 183 -8.95 -11.27 -0.79
C GLU A 183 -7.63 -10.69 -0.29
N ILE A 184 -7.05 -11.26 0.77
CA ILE A 184 -5.71 -10.89 1.26
C ILE A 184 -4.66 -11.14 0.19
N LEU A 185 -4.64 -12.33 -0.41
CA LEU A 185 -3.67 -12.66 -1.46
C LEU A 185 -3.87 -11.81 -2.72
N GLU A 186 -5.12 -11.58 -3.13
CA GLU A 186 -5.45 -10.73 -4.29
C GLU A 186 -5.04 -9.26 -4.07
N ALA A 187 -5.06 -8.79 -2.83
CA ALA A 187 -4.62 -7.43 -2.47
C ALA A 187 -3.11 -7.30 -2.28
N THR A 188 -2.40 -8.40 -2.12
CA THR A 188 -0.95 -8.39 -1.86
C THR A 188 -0.18 -8.41 -3.18
N VAL A 189 0.86 -7.58 -3.29
CA VAL A 189 1.81 -7.70 -4.40
C VAL A 189 2.66 -8.93 -4.16
N VAL A 190 2.42 -9.97 -4.96
CA VAL A 190 3.05 -11.28 -4.81
C VAL A 190 4.37 -11.31 -5.57
N PRO A 191 5.50 -11.66 -4.92
CA PRO A 191 6.78 -11.85 -5.60
C PRO A 191 6.74 -13.09 -6.49
N GLN A 192 7.49 -13.06 -7.58
CA GLN A 192 7.53 -14.17 -8.54
C GLN A 192 8.38 -15.36 -8.07
N ASN A 193 9.22 -15.17 -7.05
CA ASN A 193 10.12 -16.19 -6.53
C ASN A 193 9.47 -17.05 -5.45
N LYS A 194 9.57 -18.39 -5.56
CA LYS A 194 8.98 -19.34 -4.60
C LYS A 194 9.56 -19.23 -3.18
N ALA A 195 10.85 -18.93 -3.04
CA ALA A 195 11.46 -18.77 -1.72
C ALA A 195 10.86 -17.57 -0.97
N THR A 196 10.69 -16.47 -1.67
CA THR A 196 10.10 -15.24 -1.16
C THR A 196 8.61 -15.42 -0.83
N MET A 197 7.91 -16.36 -1.48
CA MET A 197 6.51 -16.69 -1.18
C MET A 197 6.35 -17.22 0.26
N HIS A 198 7.25 -18.05 0.74
CA HIS A 198 7.19 -18.56 2.12
C HIS A 198 7.33 -17.40 3.13
N THR A 199 8.26 -16.49 2.87
CA THR A 199 8.44 -15.28 3.70
C THR A 199 7.18 -14.41 3.68
N LEU A 200 6.56 -14.23 2.50
CA LEU A 200 5.31 -13.48 2.38
C LEU A 200 4.19 -14.09 3.23
N LEU A 201 3.95 -15.39 3.10
CA LEU A 201 2.89 -16.06 3.85
C LEU A 201 3.11 -15.97 5.36
N SER A 202 4.35 -16.11 5.83
CA SER A 202 4.70 -15.96 7.24
C SER A 202 4.47 -14.52 7.74
N THR A 203 4.87 -13.52 6.95
CA THR A 203 4.66 -12.10 7.29
C THR A 203 3.19 -11.73 7.31
N LEU A 204 2.41 -12.24 6.34
CA LEU A 204 0.95 -12.05 6.32
C LEU A 204 0.28 -12.70 7.53
N ASP A 205 0.65 -13.93 7.88
CA ASP A 205 0.09 -14.63 9.06
C ASP A 205 0.36 -13.83 10.34
N GLU A 206 1.59 -13.37 10.54
CA GLU A 206 1.95 -12.54 11.69
C GLU A 206 1.16 -11.23 11.72
N PHE A 207 1.06 -10.53 10.59
CA PHE A 207 0.36 -9.25 10.50
C PHE A 207 -1.15 -9.41 10.79
N PHE A 208 -1.80 -10.35 10.11
CA PHE A 208 -3.24 -10.55 10.24
C PHE A 208 -3.64 -11.19 11.58
N SER A 209 -2.72 -11.91 12.23
CA SER A 209 -2.94 -12.39 13.61
C SER A 209 -2.89 -11.25 14.64
N ALA A 210 -2.15 -10.19 14.36
CA ALA A 210 -2.02 -9.02 15.24
C ALA A 210 -3.02 -7.88 14.92
N THR A 211 -3.79 -7.98 13.81
CA THR A 211 -4.62 -6.89 13.30
C THR A 211 -6.10 -7.27 13.28
N GLN A 212 -6.97 -6.34 13.63
CA GLN A 212 -8.42 -6.56 13.52
C GLN A 212 -8.86 -6.48 12.06
N VAL A 213 -9.66 -7.45 11.63
CA VAL A 213 -10.15 -7.57 10.26
C VAL A 213 -11.67 -7.57 10.24
N PHE A 214 -12.24 -6.75 9.36
CA PHE A 214 -13.69 -6.59 9.22
C PHE A 214 -14.13 -6.80 7.76
N ARG A 215 -15.31 -7.39 7.59
CA ARG A 215 -16.11 -7.25 6.37
C ARG A 215 -16.97 -6.01 6.54
N LEU A 216 -16.78 -5.03 5.66
CA LEU A 216 -17.56 -3.79 5.68
C LEU A 216 -18.51 -3.76 4.47
N LYS A 217 -19.79 -4.03 4.73
CA LYS A 217 -20.86 -3.74 3.79
C LYS A 217 -21.17 -2.27 3.89
N CYS A 218 -21.16 -1.54 2.77
CA CYS A 218 -21.33 -0.09 2.80
C CYS A 218 -21.93 0.49 1.51
N ASN A 219 -22.64 1.58 1.69
CA ASN A 219 -23.06 2.51 0.66
C ASN A 219 -22.15 3.76 0.61
N MET A 220 -22.58 4.82 -0.07
CA MET A 220 -21.83 6.08 -0.22
C MET A 220 -22.25 7.16 0.79
N ASP A 221 -22.95 6.81 1.86
CA ASP A 221 -23.38 7.75 2.87
C ASP A 221 -22.34 7.90 3.99
N ILE A 222 -22.35 9.02 4.68
CA ILE A 222 -21.46 9.29 5.83
C ILE A 222 -21.66 8.26 6.96
N GLU A 223 -22.84 7.65 7.05
CA GLU A 223 -23.13 6.61 8.03
C GLU A 223 -22.24 5.37 7.85
N ALA A 224 -21.76 5.10 6.62
CA ALA A 224 -20.78 4.04 6.37
C ALA A 224 -19.45 4.29 7.11
N VAL A 225 -19.03 5.56 7.24
CA VAL A 225 -17.83 5.94 7.99
C VAL A 225 -18.01 5.68 9.48
N LYS A 226 -19.15 6.11 10.05
CA LYS A 226 -19.45 5.90 11.48
C LYS A 226 -19.54 4.41 11.80
N THR A 227 -20.18 3.62 10.93
CA THR A 227 -20.27 2.16 11.08
C THR A 227 -18.89 1.52 11.13
N ALA A 228 -17.97 1.90 10.22
CA ALA A 228 -16.61 1.39 10.22
C ALA A 228 -15.80 1.86 11.44
N TYR A 229 -15.89 3.15 11.80
CA TYR A 229 -15.13 3.73 12.91
C TYR A 229 -15.55 3.14 14.26
N ASN A 230 -16.85 3.02 14.54
CA ASN A 230 -17.36 2.49 15.79
C ASN A 230 -17.03 0.99 15.96
N ALA A 231 -17.11 0.20 14.89
CA ALA A 231 -16.87 -1.24 14.95
C ALA A 231 -15.48 -1.65 15.51
N VAL A 232 -14.51 -0.76 15.51
CA VAL A 232 -13.16 -1.04 16.02
C VAL A 232 -12.84 -0.26 17.29
N ASN A 233 -13.64 0.74 17.65
CA ASN A 233 -13.41 1.61 18.80
C ASN A 233 -14.40 1.36 19.95
N ASP A 234 -15.51 0.66 19.70
CA ASP A 234 -16.47 0.13 20.68
C ASP A 234 -16.06 -1.30 21.11
#